data_db62a09f85803e97c31996888dc3ca73
#
_entry.id   db62a09f85803e97c31996888dc3ca73
#
_cell.length_a   1.000
_cell.length_b   1.000
_cell.length_c   1.000
_cell.angle_alpha   90.00
_cell.angle_beta   90.00
_cell.angle_gamma   90.00
#
_symmetry.space_group_name_H-M   'P 1'
#
loop_
_entity.id
_entity.type
_entity.pdbx_description
1 polymer ?
#
loop_
_entity_poly.entity_id
_entity_poly.type
_entity_poly.pdbx_seq_one_letter_code
_entity_poly.pdbx_strand_id
1 'polypeptide(L)'
;MKDNAMPPENDIELLARLEKDYDLGYDAQTEDRYYAVDKKSRIAKPLEPSTNSELYRELQLASRLDRDTLPTQRNLIAALQHAMQIASKNPLILSQRACRIGDDVWYDLKDDDGNALRISADRTNLSVERTPDSVCWLRGSTIKKIEMPDPLPIIDPKSQFRRFADLIRQDDNTAAQLIAVAVHCLIHPAGPSSQPPLVLLEGPQGSGKSTTSLLLHDLTDPETNRVEISAACLTVETLQMLASMHMQIVLGNASKMDKKVFDTLCVMVTGGVSTTRKLYSQTEMASWRLHCQAILTGISIGRLPEDIVSRMIHIDLMPSARSMTEAKLWRIWDESSPALRMMLWRTCQRVLRMEHDDEIPSDNLGARLRDYEMTLRAVDMIFNTNGESTWLSTLDMEQHEQGSDDPVYMAIVHRWDKLKDKTFTGEELYAELRPTFTLLASGNAGTQRVVPGSARSLSASMARVLPVLASAGIDVTLIPGGGHKGRKWQFRLAAGVLELPPDQLVVPDQRAFDGMDV
;
A
#
# COMPACT_ATOMS: atom_id res chain seq x y z
N MET A 1 -0.07 -52.73 39.85
CA MET A 1 0.95 -51.83 39.30
C MET A 1 0.46 -50.43 39.52
N LYS A 2 1.01 -49.66 40.44
CA LYS A 2 0.69 -48.26 40.62
C LYS A 2 1.32 -47.53 39.43
N ASP A 3 0.48 -46.89 38.62
CA ASP A 3 0.92 -46.02 37.54
C ASP A 3 1.87 -44.97 38.10
N ASN A 4 3.11 -45.01 37.62
CA ASN A 4 4.16 -44.06 37.93
C ASN A 4 4.00 -42.83 37.02
N ALA A 5 2.77 -42.29 36.93
CA ALA A 5 2.53 -41.07 36.19
C ALA A 5 3.28 -39.93 36.94
N MET A 6 4.11 -39.21 36.20
CA MET A 6 4.76 -38.02 36.73
C MET A 6 3.70 -36.98 37.17
N PRO A 7 3.97 -36.19 38.20
CA PRO A 7 3.04 -35.11 38.58
C PRO A 7 2.89 -34.12 37.41
N PRO A 8 1.72 -33.48 37.31
CA PRO A 8 1.51 -32.41 36.32
C PRO A 8 2.57 -31.31 36.47
N GLU A 9 2.99 -30.74 35.32
CA GLU A 9 3.94 -29.62 35.31
C GLU A 9 3.36 -28.41 36.05
N ASN A 10 4.20 -27.74 36.84
CA ASN A 10 3.88 -26.46 37.43
C ASN A 10 4.19 -25.30 36.47
N ASP A 11 3.87 -24.08 36.87
CA ASP A 11 4.05 -22.86 36.03
C ASP A 11 5.53 -22.58 35.72
N ILE A 12 6.46 -22.87 36.61
CA ILE A 12 7.92 -22.68 36.40
C ILE A 12 8.46 -23.69 35.38
N GLU A 13 8.03 -24.94 35.45
CA GLU A 13 8.45 -25.98 34.50
C GLU A 13 7.90 -25.69 33.09
N LEU A 14 6.66 -25.23 33.01
CA LEU A 14 6.02 -24.81 31.75
C LEU A 14 6.71 -23.57 31.16
N LEU A 15 7.10 -22.59 32.00
CA LEU A 15 7.86 -21.43 31.55
C LEU A 15 9.24 -21.85 31.04
N ALA A 16 9.95 -22.72 31.74
CA ALA A 16 11.25 -23.23 31.31
C ALA A 16 11.16 -23.97 29.96
N ARG A 17 10.04 -24.67 29.70
CA ARG A 17 9.75 -25.27 28.40
C ARG A 17 9.57 -24.21 27.30
N LEU A 18 8.82 -23.15 27.58
CA LEU A 18 8.67 -22.03 26.63
C LEU A 18 10.03 -21.40 26.32
N GLU A 19 10.83 -21.06 27.33
CA GLU A 19 12.14 -20.43 27.13
C GLU A 19 13.13 -21.33 26.39
N LYS A 20 12.99 -22.66 26.53
CA LYS A 20 13.81 -23.62 25.78
C LYS A 20 13.53 -23.55 24.26
N ASP A 21 12.28 -23.52 23.87
CA ASP A 21 11.86 -23.68 22.48
C ASP A 21 11.58 -22.34 21.78
N TYR A 22 11.34 -21.26 22.54
CA TYR A 22 10.95 -19.96 22.03
C TYR A 22 11.84 -18.82 22.55
N ASP A 23 12.05 -17.81 21.70
CA ASP A 23 12.52 -16.48 22.09
C ASP A 23 11.31 -15.63 22.43
N LEU A 24 11.26 -15.06 23.64
CA LEU A 24 10.12 -14.27 24.12
C LEU A 24 10.39 -12.78 23.93
N GLY A 25 9.45 -12.05 23.33
CA GLY A 25 9.61 -10.63 23.12
C GLY A 25 8.29 -9.90 22.79
N TYR A 26 8.37 -8.59 22.68
CA TYR A 26 7.27 -7.73 22.31
C TYR A 26 7.48 -7.09 20.92
N ASP A 27 6.41 -6.79 20.22
CA ASP A 27 6.47 -6.06 18.96
C ASP A 27 6.97 -4.64 19.19
N ALA A 28 8.20 -4.35 18.73
CA ALA A 28 8.86 -3.06 18.93
C ALA A 28 8.09 -1.84 18.36
N GLN A 29 7.07 -2.08 17.55
CA GLN A 29 6.29 -1.01 16.91
C GLN A 29 4.99 -0.69 17.64
N THR A 30 4.36 -1.69 18.26
CA THR A 30 3.09 -1.52 18.98
C THR A 30 3.29 -1.47 20.49
N GLU A 31 4.39 -2.05 21.00
CA GLU A 31 4.80 -2.13 22.39
C GLU A 31 3.82 -2.82 23.35
N ASP A 32 2.60 -3.10 22.90
CA ASP A 32 1.50 -3.70 23.69
C ASP A 32 1.20 -5.15 23.32
N ARG A 33 1.95 -5.73 22.37
CA ARG A 33 1.76 -7.10 21.89
C ARG A 33 3.00 -7.93 22.12
N TYR A 34 2.78 -9.11 22.72
CA TYR A 34 3.84 -10.03 23.07
C TYR A 34 3.80 -11.27 22.19
N TYR A 35 4.98 -11.83 21.90
CA TYR A 35 5.14 -12.98 21.03
C TYR A 35 6.15 -13.96 21.59
N ALA A 36 5.94 -15.23 21.27
CA ALA A 36 6.90 -16.30 21.39
C ALA A 36 7.36 -16.70 19.98
N VAL A 37 8.64 -16.53 19.70
CA VAL A 37 9.24 -16.85 18.40
C VAL A 37 9.90 -18.20 18.49
N ASP A 38 9.39 -19.17 17.73
CA ASP A 38 9.98 -20.51 17.66
C ASP A 38 11.44 -20.44 17.17
N LYS A 39 12.36 -21.00 17.94
CA LYS A 39 13.81 -20.92 17.66
C LYS A 39 14.22 -21.67 16.39
N LYS A 40 13.46 -22.68 15.99
CA LYS A 40 13.74 -23.48 14.80
C LYS A 40 13.17 -22.83 13.55
N SER A 41 11.88 -22.53 13.56
CA SER A 41 11.15 -22.04 12.38
C SER A 41 11.13 -20.51 12.24
N ARG A 42 11.51 -19.78 13.30
CA ARG A 42 11.44 -18.31 13.42
C ARG A 42 10.02 -17.75 13.28
N ILE A 43 9.00 -18.59 13.52
CA ILE A 43 7.60 -18.19 13.50
C ILE A 43 7.23 -17.52 14.82
N ALA A 44 6.64 -16.33 14.75
CA ALA A 44 6.15 -15.58 15.89
C ALA A 44 4.69 -15.97 16.17
N LYS A 45 4.40 -16.45 17.37
CA LYS A 45 3.08 -16.80 17.85
C LYS A 45 2.63 -15.78 18.89
N PRO A 46 1.39 -15.28 18.85
CA PRO A 46 0.89 -14.38 19.89
C PRO A 46 0.99 -15.01 21.27
N LEU A 47 1.59 -14.28 22.20
CA LEU A 47 1.74 -14.69 23.60
C LEU A 47 0.59 -14.09 24.40
N GLU A 48 -0.47 -14.87 24.56
CA GLU A 48 -1.68 -14.47 25.26
C GLU A 48 -2.00 -15.45 26.38
N PRO A 49 -2.29 -14.99 27.64
CA PRO A 49 -2.65 -15.83 28.76
C PRO A 49 -4.12 -16.26 28.68
N SER A 50 -4.48 -16.95 27.61
CA SER A 50 -5.84 -17.37 27.28
C SER A 50 -5.90 -18.88 26.98
N THR A 51 -6.96 -19.54 27.41
CA THR A 51 -7.23 -20.95 27.09
C THR A 51 -7.44 -21.20 25.59
N ASN A 52 -7.75 -20.15 24.84
CA ASN A 52 -7.95 -20.20 23.39
C ASN A 52 -6.65 -19.93 22.59
N SER A 53 -5.54 -19.57 23.26
CA SER A 53 -4.29 -19.30 22.57
C SER A 53 -3.66 -20.59 22.03
N GLU A 54 -2.91 -20.46 20.94
CA GLU A 54 -2.16 -21.56 20.33
C GLU A 54 -1.14 -22.13 21.30
N LEU A 55 -0.35 -21.26 21.92
CA LEU A 55 0.69 -21.64 22.89
C LEU A 55 0.12 -22.39 24.11
N TYR A 56 -1.07 -22.02 24.58
CA TYR A 56 -1.76 -22.77 25.65
C TYR A 56 -1.98 -24.23 25.25
N ARG A 57 -2.52 -24.45 24.04
CA ARG A 57 -2.82 -25.79 23.53
C ARG A 57 -1.54 -26.60 23.25
N GLU A 58 -0.50 -25.96 22.76
CA GLU A 58 0.80 -26.60 22.53
C GLU A 58 1.47 -27.05 23.83
N LEU A 59 1.52 -26.20 24.84
CA LEU A 59 2.03 -26.56 26.16
C LEU A 59 1.26 -27.71 26.79
N GLN A 60 -0.08 -27.66 26.68
CA GLN A 60 -0.94 -28.74 27.17
C GLN A 60 -0.65 -30.07 26.48
N LEU A 61 -0.50 -30.06 25.15
CA LEU A 61 -0.19 -31.25 24.37
C LEU A 61 1.21 -31.78 24.69
N ALA A 62 2.22 -30.90 24.75
CA ALA A 62 3.60 -31.28 25.08
C ALA A 62 3.72 -31.94 26.44
N SER A 63 3.06 -31.37 27.49
CA SER A 63 2.99 -31.98 28.82
C SER A 63 2.36 -33.35 28.81
N ARG A 64 1.28 -33.52 28.06
CA ARG A 64 0.60 -34.82 27.95
C ARG A 64 1.47 -35.87 27.26
N LEU A 65 2.23 -35.48 26.24
CA LEU A 65 3.12 -36.41 25.53
C LEU A 65 4.31 -36.85 26.39
N ASP A 66 4.86 -35.93 27.22
CA ASP A 66 6.05 -36.19 27.98
C ASP A 66 5.76 -36.89 29.31
N ARG A 67 4.66 -36.56 29.98
CA ARG A 67 4.35 -37.02 31.35
C ARG A 67 3.06 -37.84 31.48
N ASP A 68 2.31 -37.99 30.40
CA ASP A 68 0.95 -38.60 30.39
C ASP A 68 -0.03 -37.91 31.37
N THR A 69 0.26 -36.64 31.74
CA THR A 69 -0.55 -35.82 32.63
C THR A 69 -0.80 -34.47 32.02
N LEU A 70 -1.94 -33.87 32.40
CA LEU A 70 -2.29 -32.52 31.94
C LEU A 70 -1.99 -31.50 33.05
N PRO A 71 -1.26 -30.40 32.74
CA PRO A 71 -1.10 -29.31 33.69
C PRO A 71 -2.42 -28.62 33.97
N THR A 72 -2.56 -28.02 35.14
CA THR A 72 -3.77 -27.27 35.49
C THR A 72 -3.89 -26.02 34.63
N GLN A 73 -5.13 -25.61 34.34
CA GLN A 73 -5.37 -24.34 33.64
C GLN A 73 -4.69 -23.16 34.35
N ARG A 74 -4.68 -23.15 35.67
CA ARG A 74 -4.02 -22.12 36.49
C ARG A 74 -2.52 -22.05 36.20
N ASN A 75 -1.83 -23.19 36.16
CA ASN A 75 -0.40 -23.24 35.90
C ASN A 75 -0.05 -22.81 34.48
N LEU A 76 -0.86 -23.22 33.48
CA LEU A 76 -0.70 -22.79 32.09
C LEU A 76 -0.86 -21.27 31.94
N ILE A 77 -1.91 -20.70 32.52
CA ILE A 77 -2.15 -19.25 32.47
C ILE A 77 -1.04 -18.49 33.21
N ALA A 78 -0.60 -18.97 34.38
CA ALA A 78 0.49 -18.35 35.13
C ALA A 78 1.82 -18.40 34.37
N ALA A 79 2.17 -19.52 33.72
CA ALA A 79 3.34 -19.63 32.87
C ALA A 79 3.31 -18.62 31.71
N LEU A 80 2.19 -18.48 31.01
CA LEU A 80 2.04 -17.51 29.93
C LEU A 80 2.14 -16.05 30.44
N GLN A 81 1.61 -15.74 31.62
CA GLN A 81 1.74 -14.42 32.26
C GLN A 81 3.20 -14.12 32.62
N HIS A 82 3.94 -15.08 33.19
CA HIS A 82 5.37 -14.93 33.45
C HIS A 82 6.17 -14.75 32.16
N ALA A 83 5.83 -15.51 31.10
CA ALA A 83 6.44 -15.35 29.78
C ALA A 83 6.23 -13.94 29.21
N MET A 84 5.05 -13.33 29.37
CA MET A 84 4.80 -11.94 28.98
C MET A 84 5.68 -10.94 29.75
N GLN A 85 5.94 -11.17 31.03
CA GLN A 85 6.85 -10.33 31.83
C GLN A 85 8.29 -10.40 31.32
N ILE A 86 8.74 -11.57 30.86
CA ILE A 86 10.05 -11.72 30.22
C ILE A 86 10.04 -11.04 28.86
N ALA A 87 9.01 -11.31 28.07
CA ALA A 87 8.84 -10.74 26.72
C ALA A 87 8.86 -9.20 26.72
N SER A 88 8.32 -8.56 27.78
CA SER A 88 8.27 -7.08 27.88
C SER A 88 9.63 -6.36 27.88
N LYS A 89 10.73 -7.11 27.95
CA LYS A 89 12.09 -6.57 27.95
C LYS A 89 12.82 -6.72 26.62
N ASN A 90 12.29 -7.52 25.70
CA ASN A 90 12.97 -7.92 24.48
C ASN A 90 12.19 -7.43 23.25
N PRO A 91 12.63 -6.36 22.56
CA PRO A 91 11.96 -5.89 21.35
C PRO A 91 12.19 -6.87 20.19
N LEU A 92 11.13 -7.16 19.43
CA LEU A 92 11.13 -7.97 18.22
C LEU A 92 10.75 -7.13 17.02
N ILE A 93 11.39 -7.39 15.88
CA ILE A 93 10.97 -6.85 14.59
C ILE A 93 10.25 -7.98 13.85
N LEU A 94 8.93 -7.82 13.70
CA LEU A 94 8.10 -8.82 13.06
C LEU A 94 7.96 -8.51 11.57
N SER A 95 8.06 -9.53 10.74
CA SER A 95 7.90 -9.45 9.28
C SER A 95 6.86 -10.46 8.82
N GLN A 96 6.05 -10.08 7.83
CA GLN A 96 4.98 -10.98 7.34
C GLN A 96 5.51 -11.98 6.31
N ARG A 97 5.79 -11.55 5.08
CA ARG A 97 6.23 -12.43 3.99
C ARG A 97 7.66 -12.13 3.53
N ALA A 98 8.07 -10.89 3.63
CA ALA A 98 9.40 -10.43 3.24
C ALA A 98 9.98 -9.50 4.31
N CYS A 99 11.30 -9.50 4.46
CA CYS A 99 12.03 -8.50 5.22
C CYS A 99 13.35 -8.17 4.54
N ARG A 100 13.86 -6.96 4.76
CA ARG A 100 15.17 -6.52 4.26
C ARG A 100 16.16 -6.41 5.40
N ILE A 101 17.34 -7.02 5.24
CA ILE A 101 18.47 -6.91 6.17
C ILE A 101 19.68 -6.46 5.34
N GLY A 102 20.07 -5.20 5.47
CA GLY A 102 21.10 -4.62 4.60
C GLY A 102 20.70 -4.67 3.13
N ASP A 103 21.54 -5.30 2.32
CA ASP A 103 21.31 -5.47 0.87
C ASP A 103 20.60 -6.78 0.51
N ASP A 104 20.17 -7.53 1.52
CA ASP A 104 19.48 -8.80 1.33
C ASP A 104 17.98 -8.68 1.62
N VAL A 105 17.18 -9.32 0.78
CA VAL A 105 15.78 -9.57 1.04
C VAL A 105 15.60 -11.05 1.40
N TRP A 106 14.93 -11.29 2.50
CA TRP A 106 14.53 -12.62 2.95
C TRP A 106 13.03 -12.78 2.70
N TYR A 107 12.68 -13.85 2.01
CA TYR A 107 11.29 -14.14 1.66
C TYR A 107 10.85 -15.46 2.29
N ASP A 108 9.77 -15.42 3.07
CA ASP A 108 9.22 -16.58 3.78
C ASP A 108 8.55 -17.55 2.81
N LEU A 109 9.08 -18.75 2.71
CA LEU A 109 8.52 -19.86 1.92
C LEU A 109 7.39 -20.62 2.64
N LYS A 110 7.08 -20.22 3.89
CA LYS A 110 6.27 -21.01 4.83
C LYS A 110 6.86 -22.42 5.04
N ASP A 111 8.18 -22.47 5.15
CA ASP A 111 8.89 -23.70 5.52
C ASP A 111 8.86 -23.88 7.05
N ASP A 112 8.52 -25.06 7.51
CA ASP A 112 8.42 -25.40 8.92
C ASP A 112 9.81 -25.72 9.53
N ASP A 113 10.82 -25.94 8.69
CA ASP A 113 12.21 -26.13 9.09
C ASP A 113 12.99 -24.81 9.28
N GLY A 114 12.35 -23.68 9.03
CA GLY A 114 12.93 -22.36 9.23
C GLY A 114 13.84 -21.88 8.11
N ASN A 115 13.63 -22.41 6.89
CA ASN A 115 14.33 -21.92 5.71
C ASN A 115 13.52 -20.82 5.02
N ALA A 116 14.24 -19.86 4.43
CA ALA A 116 13.68 -18.78 3.64
C ALA A 116 14.50 -18.60 2.36
N LEU A 117 13.90 -17.98 1.35
CA LEU A 117 14.62 -17.59 0.14
C LEU A 117 15.41 -16.31 0.43
N ARG A 118 16.72 -16.35 0.23
CA ARG A 118 17.59 -15.18 0.26
C ARG A 118 17.78 -14.62 -1.15
N ILE A 119 17.47 -13.35 -1.30
CA ILE A 119 17.64 -12.56 -2.54
C ILE A 119 18.70 -11.50 -2.23
N SER A 120 19.90 -11.63 -2.77
CA SER A 120 21.05 -10.81 -2.41
C SER A 120 21.60 -10.05 -3.61
N ALA A 121 21.99 -8.80 -3.40
CA ALA A 121 22.65 -7.98 -4.41
C ALA A 121 24.04 -8.51 -4.79
N ASP A 122 24.78 -9.03 -3.83
CA ASP A 122 26.18 -9.48 -3.96
C ASP A 122 26.33 -10.88 -4.57
N ARG A 123 25.24 -11.65 -4.70
CA ARG A 123 25.25 -13.03 -5.18
C ARG A 123 24.72 -13.16 -6.61
N THR A 124 25.28 -14.12 -7.34
CA THR A 124 24.79 -14.43 -8.70
C THR A 124 23.54 -15.30 -8.69
N ASN A 125 23.32 -16.08 -7.64
CA ASN A 125 22.23 -17.02 -7.51
C ASN A 125 21.35 -16.75 -6.29
N LEU A 126 20.05 -16.99 -6.46
CA LEU A 126 19.12 -17.12 -5.34
C LEU A 126 19.50 -18.36 -4.52
N SER A 127 19.30 -18.32 -3.22
CA SER A 127 19.57 -19.45 -2.32
C SER A 127 18.45 -19.63 -1.30
N VAL A 128 18.17 -20.87 -0.96
CA VAL A 128 17.33 -21.21 0.18
C VAL A 128 18.23 -21.47 1.36
N GLU A 129 18.12 -20.65 2.38
CA GLU A 129 19.01 -20.67 3.55
C GLU A 129 18.20 -20.63 4.84
N ARG A 130 18.83 -20.97 5.96
CA ARG A 130 18.19 -20.81 7.25
C ARG A 130 17.89 -19.35 7.54
N THR A 131 16.68 -19.07 7.97
CA THR A 131 16.25 -17.72 8.38
C THR A 131 17.15 -17.18 9.48
N PRO A 132 17.67 -15.96 9.37
CA PRO A 132 18.48 -15.33 10.41
C PRO A 132 17.72 -15.18 11.72
N ASP A 133 18.43 -15.27 12.85
CA ASP A 133 17.82 -15.14 14.19
C ASP A 133 17.16 -13.78 14.43
N SER A 134 17.59 -12.74 13.70
CA SER A 134 16.99 -11.40 13.75
C SER A 134 15.64 -11.30 13.05
N VAL A 135 15.25 -12.29 12.24
CA VAL A 135 13.98 -12.32 11.51
C VAL A 135 12.94 -13.09 12.32
N CYS A 136 11.76 -12.53 12.46
CA CYS A 136 10.62 -13.15 13.12
C CYS A 136 9.41 -13.10 12.18
N TRP A 137 8.98 -14.28 11.68
CA TRP A 137 7.87 -14.38 10.73
C TRP A 137 6.53 -14.34 11.43
N LEU A 138 5.71 -13.34 11.12
CA LEU A 138 4.31 -13.28 11.54
C LEU A 138 3.44 -13.84 10.39
N ARG A 139 2.99 -15.07 10.52
CA ARG A 139 2.25 -15.79 9.47
C ARG A 139 0.75 -15.70 9.70
N GLY A 140 0.01 -15.19 8.72
CA GLY A 140 -1.44 -15.37 8.63
C GLY A 140 -1.80 -16.84 8.36
N SER A 141 -3.00 -17.26 8.76
CA SER A 141 -3.47 -18.64 8.59
C SER A 141 -3.61 -19.06 7.11
N THR A 142 -3.85 -18.10 6.23
CA THR A 142 -4.10 -18.31 4.79
C THR A 142 -2.83 -18.30 3.93
N ILE A 143 -1.68 -17.93 4.48
CA ILE A 143 -0.40 -17.94 3.75
C ILE A 143 -0.14 -19.32 3.13
N LYS A 144 0.18 -19.33 1.82
CA LYS A 144 0.45 -20.57 1.08
C LYS A 144 1.93 -20.95 1.18
N LYS A 145 2.21 -22.24 1.41
CA LYS A 145 3.56 -22.79 1.30
C LYS A 145 4.03 -22.74 -0.16
N ILE A 146 5.29 -22.35 -0.35
CA ILE A 146 5.95 -22.36 -1.66
C ILE A 146 7.04 -23.42 -1.63
N GLU A 147 6.89 -24.42 -2.48
CA GLU A 147 7.90 -25.44 -2.68
C GLU A 147 8.95 -24.93 -3.67
N MET A 148 10.20 -25.00 -3.27
CA MET A 148 11.33 -24.61 -4.11
C MET A 148 11.96 -25.85 -4.72
N PRO A 149 12.09 -25.91 -6.05
CA PRO A 149 12.82 -27.00 -6.69
C PRO A 149 14.32 -26.89 -6.39
N ASP A 150 14.98 -28.03 -6.23
CA ASP A 150 16.42 -28.14 -6.09
C ASP A 150 16.97 -29.07 -7.18
N PRO A 151 17.81 -28.59 -8.11
CA PRO A 151 18.32 -27.21 -8.22
C PRO A 151 17.26 -26.21 -8.72
N LEU A 152 17.48 -24.94 -8.41
CA LEU A 152 16.62 -23.87 -8.91
C LEU A 152 16.65 -23.81 -10.44
N PRO A 153 15.51 -23.70 -11.12
CA PRO A 153 15.46 -23.72 -12.57
C PRO A 153 16.10 -22.47 -13.17
N ILE A 154 16.79 -22.65 -14.29
CA ILE A 154 17.22 -21.54 -15.13
C ILE A 154 16.02 -21.12 -15.97
N ILE A 155 15.62 -19.87 -15.84
CA ILE A 155 14.52 -19.29 -16.61
C ILE A 155 15.03 -18.13 -17.46
N ASP A 156 14.34 -17.84 -18.57
CA ASP A 156 14.49 -16.58 -19.29
C ASP A 156 13.51 -15.53 -18.71
N PRO A 157 13.99 -14.49 -18.00
CA PRO A 157 13.10 -13.51 -17.38
C PRO A 157 12.21 -12.77 -18.40
N LYS A 158 12.72 -12.49 -19.60
CA LYS A 158 11.97 -11.76 -20.64
C LYS A 158 10.81 -12.61 -21.20
N SER A 159 11.02 -13.90 -21.36
CA SER A 159 9.96 -14.84 -21.78
C SER A 159 8.86 -14.92 -20.70
N GLN A 160 9.23 -14.99 -19.42
CA GLN A 160 8.26 -15.04 -18.32
C GLN A 160 7.53 -13.70 -18.14
N PHE A 161 8.20 -12.57 -18.34
CA PHE A 161 7.56 -11.26 -18.35
C PHE A 161 6.45 -11.16 -19.41
N ARG A 162 6.75 -11.57 -20.66
CA ARG A 162 5.73 -11.63 -21.72
C ARG A 162 4.60 -12.58 -21.36
N ARG A 163 4.92 -13.72 -20.75
CA ARG A 163 3.90 -14.66 -20.25
C ARG A 163 2.99 -14.01 -19.22
N PHE A 164 3.53 -13.21 -18.31
CA PHE A 164 2.74 -12.45 -17.34
C PHE A 164 1.84 -11.43 -18.05
N ALA A 165 2.39 -10.60 -18.96
CA ALA A 165 1.62 -9.63 -19.75
C ALA A 165 0.46 -10.27 -20.52
N ASP A 166 0.70 -11.45 -21.14
CA ASP A 166 -0.34 -12.22 -21.81
C ASP A 166 -1.45 -12.71 -20.87
N LEU A 167 -1.11 -13.12 -19.64
CA LEU A 167 -2.07 -13.61 -18.65
C LEU A 167 -2.95 -12.50 -18.09
N ILE A 168 -2.36 -11.33 -17.79
CA ILE A 168 -3.12 -10.15 -17.36
C ILE A 168 -3.80 -9.42 -18.52
N ARG A 169 -3.42 -9.73 -19.78
CA ARG A 169 -3.95 -9.15 -21.02
C ARG A 169 -3.79 -7.64 -21.14
N GLN A 170 -2.67 -7.16 -20.68
CA GLN A 170 -2.28 -5.76 -20.79
C GLN A 170 -1.03 -5.63 -21.66
N ASP A 171 -0.69 -4.41 -22.03
CA ASP A 171 0.56 -4.11 -22.75
C ASP A 171 1.79 -4.27 -21.85
N ASP A 172 2.97 -4.21 -22.46
CA ASP A 172 4.23 -4.40 -21.77
C ASP A 172 4.51 -3.28 -20.75
N ASN A 173 4.04 -2.03 -20.98
CA ASN A 173 4.23 -0.92 -20.05
C ASN A 173 3.36 -1.10 -18.79
N THR A 174 2.10 -1.47 -18.96
CA THR A 174 1.20 -1.80 -17.84
C THR A 174 1.72 -3.03 -17.07
N ALA A 175 2.21 -4.04 -17.78
CA ALA A 175 2.83 -5.21 -17.16
C ALA A 175 4.09 -4.84 -16.34
N ALA A 176 4.92 -3.91 -16.84
CA ALA A 176 6.10 -3.42 -16.14
C ALA A 176 5.71 -2.66 -14.85
N GLN A 177 4.68 -1.83 -14.88
CA GLN A 177 4.16 -1.15 -13.69
C GLN A 177 3.69 -2.16 -12.63
N LEU A 178 2.97 -3.21 -13.01
CA LEU A 178 2.51 -4.26 -12.09
C LEU A 178 3.66 -5.10 -11.53
N ILE A 179 4.65 -5.45 -12.35
CA ILE A 179 5.87 -6.13 -11.87
C ILE A 179 6.66 -5.21 -10.94
N ALA A 180 6.75 -3.92 -11.23
CA ALA A 180 7.41 -2.96 -10.34
C ALA A 180 6.69 -2.84 -8.99
N VAL A 181 5.34 -2.90 -8.95
CA VAL A 181 4.57 -3.00 -7.69
C VAL A 181 4.99 -4.22 -6.89
N ALA A 182 5.08 -5.40 -7.52
CA ALA A 182 5.48 -6.64 -6.85
C ALA A 182 6.94 -6.58 -6.37
N VAL A 183 7.86 -6.11 -7.22
CA VAL A 183 9.27 -5.93 -6.86
C VAL A 183 9.41 -4.96 -5.70
N HIS A 184 8.78 -3.78 -5.79
CA HIS A 184 8.83 -2.76 -4.74
C HIS A 184 8.32 -3.30 -3.40
N CYS A 185 7.20 -4.02 -3.40
CA CYS A 185 6.63 -4.64 -2.20
C CYS A 185 7.61 -5.62 -1.52
N LEU A 186 8.45 -6.32 -2.30
CA LEU A 186 9.42 -7.29 -1.79
C LEU A 186 10.73 -6.64 -1.33
N ILE A 187 11.26 -5.66 -2.09
CA ILE A 187 12.57 -5.05 -1.78
C ILE A 187 12.47 -3.89 -0.79
N HIS A 188 11.28 -3.26 -0.69
CA HIS A 188 10.93 -2.26 0.30
C HIS A 188 9.75 -2.75 1.16
N PRO A 189 9.90 -3.88 1.88
CA PRO A 189 8.81 -4.40 2.70
C PRO A 189 8.39 -3.39 3.75
N ALA A 190 7.09 -3.37 4.03
CA ALA A 190 6.53 -2.47 5.03
C ALA A 190 7.23 -2.63 6.39
N GLY A 191 7.63 -1.51 6.98
CA GLY A 191 8.38 -1.50 8.22
C GLY A 191 8.52 -0.09 8.79
N PRO A 192 9.33 0.10 9.85
CA PRO A 192 9.51 1.40 10.47
C PRO A 192 10.05 2.47 9.52
N SER A 193 10.83 2.07 8.53
CA SER A 193 11.50 2.98 7.57
C SER A 193 10.90 2.95 6.17
N SER A 194 9.93 2.09 5.91
CA SER A 194 9.33 1.91 4.59
C SER A 194 7.82 1.80 4.69
N GLN A 195 7.12 2.59 3.88
CA GLN A 195 5.67 2.60 3.81
C GLN A 195 5.22 2.10 2.45
N PRO A 196 4.37 1.06 2.39
CA PRO A 196 3.90 0.57 1.12
C PRO A 196 2.93 1.58 0.48
N PRO A 197 3.11 1.89 -0.81
CA PRO A 197 2.14 2.72 -1.52
C PRO A 197 0.80 2.01 -1.66
N LEU A 198 -0.28 2.78 -1.69
CA LEU A 198 -1.58 2.28 -2.09
C LEU A 198 -1.58 2.02 -3.60
N VAL A 199 -2.13 0.90 -4.04
CA VAL A 199 -2.23 0.57 -5.47
C VAL A 199 -3.68 0.63 -5.89
N LEU A 200 -3.98 1.36 -6.96
CA LEU A 200 -5.31 1.42 -7.57
C LEU A 200 -5.26 0.84 -8.97
N LEU A 201 -6.06 -0.20 -9.20
CA LEU A 201 -6.33 -0.73 -10.54
C LEU A 201 -7.70 -0.22 -10.99
N GLU A 202 -7.70 0.71 -11.92
CA GLU A 202 -8.89 1.31 -12.48
C GLU A 202 -9.13 0.85 -13.92
N GLY A 203 -10.33 1.03 -14.43
CA GLY A 203 -10.69 0.70 -15.81
C GLY A 203 -12.15 0.30 -15.94
N PRO A 204 -12.67 0.22 -17.17
CA PRO A 204 -14.08 -0.10 -17.43
C PRO A 204 -14.45 -1.52 -17.02
N GLN A 205 -15.72 -1.83 -17.03
CA GLN A 205 -16.20 -3.19 -16.77
C GLN A 205 -15.60 -4.16 -17.81
N GLY A 206 -15.08 -5.29 -17.33
CA GLY A 206 -14.47 -6.31 -18.20
C GLY A 206 -13.00 -6.07 -18.53
N SER A 207 -12.33 -5.03 -17.98
CA SER A 207 -10.87 -4.81 -18.15
C SER A 207 -9.99 -5.78 -17.37
N GLY A 208 -10.58 -6.66 -16.52
CA GLY A 208 -9.84 -7.68 -15.79
C GLY A 208 -9.27 -7.23 -14.44
N LYS A 209 -9.73 -6.13 -13.86
CA LYS A 209 -9.23 -5.56 -12.58
C LYS A 209 -9.09 -6.60 -11.46
N SER A 210 -10.21 -7.23 -11.09
CA SER A 210 -10.22 -8.24 -10.02
C SER A 210 -9.33 -9.44 -10.33
N THR A 211 -9.27 -9.85 -11.59
CA THR A 211 -8.38 -10.94 -12.02
C THR A 211 -6.92 -10.51 -11.91
N THR A 212 -6.56 -9.35 -12.43
CA THR A 212 -5.19 -8.82 -12.40
C THR A 212 -4.71 -8.60 -10.97
N SER A 213 -5.56 -8.03 -10.08
CA SER A 213 -5.21 -7.84 -8.67
C SER A 213 -4.95 -9.16 -7.94
N LEU A 214 -5.77 -10.18 -8.20
CA LEU A 214 -5.58 -11.51 -7.61
C LEU A 214 -4.34 -12.24 -8.17
N LEU A 215 -4.04 -12.08 -9.47
CA LEU A 215 -2.81 -12.64 -10.06
C LEU A 215 -1.56 -11.95 -9.49
N LEU A 216 -1.59 -10.62 -9.35
CA LEU A 216 -0.50 -9.85 -8.75
C LEU A 216 -0.29 -10.24 -7.28
N HIS A 217 -1.37 -10.38 -6.52
CA HIS A 217 -1.31 -10.83 -5.14
C HIS A 217 -0.75 -12.25 -5.02
N ASP A 218 -1.26 -13.21 -5.79
CA ASP A 218 -0.76 -14.60 -5.78
C ASP A 218 0.71 -14.70 -6.26
N LEU A 219 1.16 -13.76 -7.09
CA LEU A 219 2.56 -13.67 -7.49
C LEU A 219 3.47 -13.22 -6.33
N THR A 220 3.01 -12.24 -5.54
CA THR A 220 3.79 -11.52 -4.52
C THR A 220 3.66 -12.15 -3.13
N ASP A 221 2.43 -12.41 -2.69
CA ASP A 221 2.07 -12.95 -1.36
C ASP A 221 1.01 -14.04 -1.50
N PRO A 222 1.35 -15.23 -2.05
CA PRO A 222 0.37 -16.27 -2.34
C PRO A 222 -0.34 -16.79 -1.09
N GLU A 223 -1.66 -16.88 -1.20
CA GLU A 223 -2.55 -17.43 -0.18
C GLU A 223 -3.28 -18.68 -0.67
N THR A 224 -3.82 -19.45 0.29
CA THR A 224 -4.64 -20.65 -0.01
C THR A 224 -5.95 -20.28 -0.67
N ASN A 225 -6.51 -19.11 -0.31
CA ASN A 225 -7.76 -18.59 -0.84
C ASN A 225 -7.46 -17.34 -1.67
N ARG A 226 -7.77 -17.38 -2.96
CA ARG A 226 -7.65 -16.25 -3.88
C ARG A 226 -8.92 -15.42 -3.81
N VAL A 227 -9.03 -14.56 -2.81
CA VAL A 227 -10.26 -13.81 -2.53
C VAL A 227 -10.00 -12.32 -2.55
N GLU A 228 -10.83 -11.61 -3.30
CA GLU A 228 -10.95 -10.17 -3.24
C GLU A 228 -11.91 -9.82 -2.09
N ILE A 229 -11.45 -9.01 -1.14
CA ILE A 229 -12.25 -8.58 0.00
C ILE A 229 -13.13 -7.41 -0.44
N SER A 230 -14.45 -7.50 -0.22
CA SER A 230 -15.35 -6.41 -0.58
C SER A 230 -15.11 -5.18 0.31
N ALA A 231 -14.68 -4.08 -0.27
CA ALA A 231 -14.47 -2.81 0.42
C ALA A 231 -15.75 -2.26 1.05
N ALA A 232 -16.92 -2.57 0.48
CA ALA A 232 -18.22 -2.15 1.01
C ALA A 232 -18.61 -2.82 2.34
N CYS A 233 -18.01 -3.98 2.66
CA CYS A 233 -18.28 -4.75 3.89
C CYS A 233 -17.14 -4.63 4.90
N LEU A 234 -16.09 -3.89 4.58
CA LEU A 234 -14.90 -3.77 5.41
C LEU A 234 -15.13 -2.78 6.56
N THR A 235 -14.78 -3.18 7.78
CA THR A 235 -14.73 -2.29 8.95
C THR A 235 -13.29 -1.88 9.26
N VAL A 236 -13.11 -0.82 10.04
CA VAL A 236 -11.79 -0.38 10.50
C VAL A 236 -11.06 -1.50 11.24
N GLU A 237 -11.75 -2.19 12.14
CA GLU A 237 -11.18 -3.29 12.94
C GLU A 237 -10.74 -4.45 12.06
N THR A 238 -11.55 -4.81 11.07
CA THR A 238 -11.19 -5.87 10.11
C THR A 238 -9.97 -5.47 9.27
N LEU A 239 -9.93 -4.22 8.79
CA LEU A 239 -8.76 -3.71 8.05
C LEU A 239 -7.49 -3.74 8.91
N GLN A 240 -7.56 -3.29 10.17
CA GLN A 240 -6.44 -3.33 11.11
C GLN A 240 -5.92 -4.75 11.33
N MET A 241 -6.82 -5.72 11.52
CA MET A 241 -6.46 -7.12 11.68
C MET A 241 -5.78 -7.66 10.41
N LEU A 242 -6.35 -7.44 9.23
CA LEU A 242 -5.79 -7.86 7.95
C LEU A 242 -4.40 -7.24 7.73
N ALA A 243 -4.28 -5.92 7.89
CA ALA A 243 -3.03 -5.20 7.69
C ALA A 243 -1.91 -5.62 8.66
N SER A 244 -2.26 -6.13 9.84
CA SER A 244 -1.28 -6.65 10.81
C SER A 244 -0.77 -8.06 10.49
N MET A 245 -1.48 -8.83 9.65
CA MET A 245 -1.18 -10.25 9.39
C MET A 245 -0.75 -10.56 7.96
N HIS A 246 -1.04 -9.66 7.00
CA HIS A 246 -0.75 -9.87 5.58
C HIS A 246 0.21 -8.81 5.06
N MET A 247 1.15 -9.19 4.20
CA MET A 247 2.03 -8.24 3.52
C MET A 247 1.27 -7.46 2.45
N GLN A 248 0.30 -8.10 1.80
CA GLN A 248 -0.52 -7.50 0.74
C GLN A 248 -1.98 -7.93 0.87
N ILE A 249 -2.94 -7.06 0.61
CA ILE A 249 -4.39 -7.35 0.57
C ILE A 249 -5.03 -6.80 -0.69
N VAL A 250 -6.10 -7.47 -1.16
CA VAL A 250 -6.88 -7.03 -2.33
C VAL A 250 -8.27 -6.61 -1.90
N LEU A 251 -8.63 -5.35 -2.17
CA LEU A 251 -9.89 -4.74 -1.80
C LEU A 251 -10.70 -4.38 -3.05
N GLY A 252 -11.81 -5.10 -3.26
CA GLY A 252 -12.70 -4.91 -4.40
C GLY A 252 -13.79 -3.87 -4.18
N ASN A 253 -14.25 -3.26 -5.28
CA ASN A 253 -15.31 -2.25 -5.26
C ASN A 253 -15.00 -1.06 -4.35
N ALA A 254 -13.81 -0.50 -4.46
CA ALA A 254 -13.32 0.60 -3.61
C ALA A 254 -14.21 1.85 -3.65
N SER A 255 -14.98 2.07 -4.73
CA SER A 255 -15.97 3.16 -4.83
C SER A 255 -17.10 3.11 -3.79
N LYS A 256 -17.29 1.98 -3.11
CA LYS A 256 -18.31 1.78 -2.07
C LYS A 256 -17.71 1.72 -0.66
N MET A 257 -16.44 2.07 -0.50
CA MET A 257 -15.74 2.03 0.77
C MET A 257 -16.27 3.10 1.75
N ASP A 258 -16.43 2.73 3.02
CA ASP A 258 -16.75 3.68 4.08
C ASP A 258 -15.61 4.68 4.28
N LYS A 259 -15.95 5.94 4.55
CA LYS A 259 -14.97 7.01 4.73
C LYS A 259 -13.95 6.69 5.85
N LYS A 260 -14.38 6.08 6.95
CA LYS A 260 -13.48 5.75 8.07
C LYS A 260 -12.46 4.67 7.70
N VAL A 261 -12.88 3.70 6.90
CA VAL A 261 -11.98 2.67 6.34
C VAL A 261 -10.96 3.31 5.41
N PHE A 262 -11.43 4.23 4.56
CA PHE A 262 -10.56 4.99 3.67
C PHE A 262 -9.55 5.85 4.44
N ASP A 263 -9.98 6.59 5.48
CA ASP A 263 -9.10 7.35 6.36
C ASP A 263 -8.05 6.44 7.04
N THR A 264 -8.40 5.19 7.36
CA THR A 264 -7.46 4.21 7.92
C THR A 264 -6.43 3.74 6.88
N LEU A 265 -6.83 3.56 5.61
CA LEU A 265 -5.88 3.31 4.50
C LEU A 265 -4.88 4.48 4.34
N CYS A 266 -5.35 5.72 4.54
CA CYS A 266 -4.46 6.89 4.53
C CYS A 266 -3.41 6.83 5.63
N VAL A 267 -3.81 6.42 6.84
CA VAL A 267 -2.87 6.20 7.95
C VAL A 267 -1.87 5.09 7.61
N MET A 268 -2.33 4.03 6.94
CA MET A 268 -1.48 2.92 6.52
C MET A 268 -0.36 3.37 5.57
N VAL A 269 -0.66 4.15 4.54
CA VAL A 269 0.35 4.66 3.58
C VAL A 269 1.22 5.80 4.13
N THR A 270 0.91 6.33 5.31
CA THR A 270 1.74 7.33 6.00
C THR A 270 2.57 6.73 7.14
N GLY A 271 2.46 5.43 7.39
CA GLY A 271 3.21 4.71 8.41
C GLY A 271 2.70 4.92 9.82
N GLY A 272 1.43 5.23 9.94
CA GLY A 272 0.79 5.41 11.24
C GLY A 272 0.51 4.08 11.95
N VAL A 273 0.45 4.17 13.27
CA VAL A 273 -0.13 3.14 14.12
C VAL A 273 -1.59 3.52 14.37
N SER A 274 -2.50 2.59 14.13
CA SER A 274 -3.90 2.80 14.48
C SER A 274 -4.18 2.25 15.86
N THR A 275 -4.80 3.06 16.71
CA THR A 275 -5.13 2.68 18.08
C THR A 275 -6.65 2.55 18.24
N THR A 276 -7.08 1.47 18.84
CA THR A 276 -8.49 1.23 19.20
C THR A 276 -8.59 0.91 20.68
N ARG A 277 -9.77 1.13 21.25
CA ARG A 277 -10.02 0.74 22.63
C ARG A 277 -10.06 -0.79 22.73
N LYS A 278 -9.32 -1.35 23.68
CA LYS A 278 -9.33 -2.78 23.95
C LYS A 278 -10.71 -3.22 24.45
N LEU A 279 -11.26 -4.27 23.88
CA LEU A 279 -12.55 -4.84 24.32
C LEU A 279 -12.47 -5.18 25.82
N TYR A 280 -13.53 -4.83 26.53
CA TYR A 280 -13.68 -5.08 27.99
C TYR A 280 -12.69 -4.31 28.90
N SER A 281 -11.93 -3.34 28.40
CA SER A 281 -11.10 -2.44 29.19
C SER A 281 -11.60 -1.00 29.11
N GLN A 282 -11.55 -0.26 30.23
CA GLN A 282 -11.91 1.16 30.26
C GLN A 282 -10.71 2.07 30.01
N THR A 283 -9.48 1.58 30.21
CA THR A 283 -8.26 2.37 30.23
C THR A 283 -7.18 1.88 29.26
N GLU A 284 -7.35 0.66 28.68
CA GLU A 284 -6.34 0.09 27.79
C GLU A 284 -6.66 0.35 26.32
N MET A 285 -5.65 0.72 25.56
CA MET A 285 -5.67 0.85 24.10
C MET A 285 -5.03 -0.38 23.48
N ALA A 286 -5.53 -0.81 22.34
CA ALA A 286 -4.87 -1.78 21.47
C ALA A 286 -4.27 -1.05 20.27
N SER A 287 -2.98 -1.25 20.06
CA SER A 287 -2.26 -0.66 18.94
C SER A 287 -2.17 -1.67 17.79
N TRP A 288 -2.36 -1.19 16.57
CA TRP A 288 -2.31 -2.00 15.36
C TRP A 288 -1.25 -1.47 14.43
N ARG A 289 -0.35 -2.35 14.05
CA ARG A 289 0.63 -2.10 13.02
C ARG A 289 -0.05 -2.22 11.65
N LEU A 290 -0.02 -1.15 10.88
CA LEU A 290 -0.65 -1.09 9.56
C LEU A 290 0.42 -1.24 8.46
N HIS A 291 1.16 -2.33 8.48
CA HIS A 291 2.25 -2.63 7.55
C HIS A 291 1.79 -3.60 6.46
N CYS A 292 0.99 -3.09 5.56
CA CYS A 292 0.41 -3.89 4.49
C CYS A 292 0.23 -3.04 3.23
N GLN A 293 0.54 -3.59 2.08
CA GLN A 293 0.17 -2.97 0.81
C GLN A 293 -1.27 -3.31 0.47
N ALA A 294 -2.12 -2.31 0.23
CA ALA A 294 -3.47 -2.54 -0.26
C ALA A 294 -3.55 -2.30 -1.77
N ILE A 295 -4.11 -3.27 -2.49
CA ILE A 295 -4.48 -3.17 -3.90
C ILE A 295 -5.98 -2.93 -3.96
N LEU A 296 -6.38 -1.78 -4.46
CA LEU A 296 -7.77 -1.38 -4.67
C LEU A 296 -8.19 -1.68 -6.10
N THR A 297 -9.42 -2.14 -6.28
CA THR A 297 -10.04 -2.24 -7.62
C THR A 297 -11.31 -1.40 -7.67
N GLY A 298 -11.53 -0.68 -8.78
CA GLY A 298 -12.70 0.17 -8.97
C GLY A 298 -12.97 0.53 -10.43
N ILE A 299 -14.18 0.99 -10.72
CA ILE A 299 -14.53 1.55 -12.04
C ILE A 299 -14.25 3.05 -12.04
N SER A 300 -14.54 3.71 -10.93
CA SER A 300 -14.24 5.10 -10.62
C SER A 300 -14.37 5.26 -9.11
N ILE A 301 -13.30 5.61 -8.44
CA ILE A 301 -13.32 5.79 -6.97
C ILE A 301 -13.84 7.18 -6.59
N GLY A 302 -14.09 8.04 -7.58
CA GLY A 302 -14.47 9.41 -7.35
C GLY A 302 -13.28 10.28 -6.92
N ARG A 303 -13.56 11.48 -6.42
CA ARG A 303 -12.50 12.41 -6.03
C ARG A 303 -11.80 11.96 -4.74
N LEU A 304 -10.56 11.53 -4.88
CA LEU A 304 -9.70 11.19 -3.76
C LEU A 304 -9.02 12.46 -3.19
N PRO A 305 -8.71 12.51 -1.89
CA PRO A 305 -7.88 13.56 -1.33
C PRO A 305 -6.50 13.61 -2.00
N GLU A 306 -6.02 14.81 -2.32
CA GLU A 306 -4.73 15.05 -3.00
C GLU A 306 -3.54 14.39 -2.29
N ASP A 307 -3.56 14.37 -0.96
CA ASP A 307 -2.52 13.72 -0.16
C ASP A 307 -2.44 12.20 -0.39
N ILE A 308 -3.53 11.56 -0.77
CA ILE A 308 -3.60 10.13 -1.06
C ILE A 308 -3.17 9.84 -2.48
N VAL A 309 -3.68 10.61 -3.45
CA VAL A 309 -3.28 10.46 -4.85
C VAL A 309 -1.78 10.56 -5.00
N SER A 310 -1.15 11.49 -4.29
CA SER A 310 0.32 11.63 -4.29
C SER A 310 1.09 10.44 -3.69
N ARG A 311 0.40 9.50 -3.01
CA ARG A 311 0.96 8.29 -2.37
C ARG A 311 0.39 7.01 -2.96
N MET A 312 -0.30 7.11 -4.08
CA MET A 312 -0.97 6.01 -4.75
C MET A 312 -0.30 5.70 -6.09
N ILE A 313 -0.16 4.43 -6.38
CA ILE A 313 0.20 3.95 -7.70
C ILE A 313 -1.11 3.68 -8.44
N HIS A 314 -1.47 4.55 -9.36
CA HIS A 314 -2.63 4.37 -10.21
C HIS A 314 -2.23 3.69 -11.51
N ILE A 315 -2.91 2.61 -11.86
CA ILE A 315 -2.70 1.83 -13.08
C ILE A 315 -4.04 1.61 -13.79
N ASP A 316 -4.14 2.16 -14.98
CA ASP A 316 -5.31 1.99 -15.84
C ASP A 316 -5.24 0.67 -16.61
N LEU A 317 -6.28 -0.15 -16.47
CA LEU A 317 -6.41 -1.41 -17.17
C LEU A 317 -7.35 -1.29 -18.36
N MET A 318 -6.82 -1.60 -19.53
CA MET A 318 -7.58 -1.53 -20.79
C MET A 318 -8.40 -2.81 -21.03
N PRO A 319 -9.60 -2.70 -21.59
CA PRO A 319 -10.39 -3.86 -21.98
C PRO A 319 -9.66 -4.68 -23.05
N SER A 320 -9.64 -6.00 -22.88
CA SER A 320 -9.06 -6.91 -23.87
C SER A 320 -10.16 -7.64 -24.65
N ALA A 321 -10.04 -7.66 -25.97
CA ALA A 321 -10.91 -8.46 -26.84
C ALA A 321 -10.70 -9.98 -26.68
N ARG A 322 -9.57 -10.41 -26.10
CA ARG A 322 -9.27 -11.80 -25.86
C ARG A 322 -10.02 -12.28 -24.62
N SER A 323 -10.99 -13.18 -24.76
CA SER A 323 -11.68 -13.79 -23.63
C SER A 323 -11.14 -15.19 -23.33
N MET A 324 -11.05 -15.51 -22.05
CA MET A 324 -10.70 -16.82 -21.53
C MET A 324 -11.63 -17.13 -20.36
N THR A 325 -12.03 -18.39 -20.21
CA THR A 325 -12.80 -18.76 -19.01
C THR A 325 -11.92 -18.70 -17.78
N GLU A 326 -12.50 -18.33 -16.66
CA GLU A 326 -11.80 -18.19 -15.39
C GLU A 326 -11.07 -19.50 -15.00
N ALA A 327 -11.74 -20.64 -15.12
CA ALA A 327 -11.14 -21.94 -14.85
C ALA A 327 -9.90 -22.23 -15.73
N LYS A 328 -9.93 -21.82 -17.01
CA LYS A 328 -8.77 -21.97 -17.89
C LYS A 328 -7.64 -21.05 -17.48
N LEU A 329 -7.94 -19.83 -17.11
CA LEU A 329 -6.95 -18.86 -16.64
C LEU A 329 -6.22 -19.38 -15.40
N TRP A 330 -6.96 -19.80 -14.37
CA TRP A 330 -6.38 -20.31 -13.14
C TRP A 330 -5.54 -21.57 -13.32
N ARG A 331 -5.96 -22.47 -14.21
CA ARG A 331 -5.13 -23.62 -14.56
C ARG A 331 -3.80 -23.22 -15.18
N ILE A 332 -3.83 -22.29 -16.17
CA ILE A 332 -2.60 -21.80 -16.81
C ILE A 332 -1.74 -21.04 -15.81
N TRP A 333 -2.36 -20.29 -14.90
CA TRP A 333 -1.65 -19.59 -13.84
C TRP A 333 -0.94 -20.56 -12.89
N ASP A 334 -1.63 -21.57 -12.41
CA ASP A 334 -1.04 -22.59 -11.51
C ASP A 334 0.16 -23.30 -12.15
N GLU A 335 0.08 -23.61 -13.43
CA GLU A 335 1.18 -24.18 -14.21
C GLU A 335 2.35 -23.19 -14.40
N SER A 336 2.08 -21.89 -14.52
CA SER A 336 3.07 -20.86 -14.84
C SER A 336 3.64 -20.18 -13.59
N SER A 337 2.90 -20.09 -12.50
CA SER A 337 3.24 -19.29 -11.32
C SER A 337 4.59 -19.61 -10.68
N PRO A 338 5.10 -20.87 -10.67
CA PRO A 338 6.45 -21.13 -10.17
C PRO A 338 7.55 -20.42 -10.99
N ALA A 339 7.44 -20.44 -12.31
CA ALA A 339 8.40 -19.76 -13.20
C ALA A 339 8.24 -18.22 -13.13
N LEU A 340 7.00 -17.72 -12.98
CA LEU A 340 6.71 -16.30 -12.82
C LEU A 340 7.26 -15.77 -11.48
N ARG A 341 7.14 -16.50 -10.38
CA ARG A 341 7.77 -16.14 -9.09
C ARG A 341 9.29 -16.15 -9.20
N MET A 342 9.85 -17.12 -9.89
CA MET A 342 11.31 -17.15 -10.13
C MET A 342 11.74 -15.90 -10.94
N MET A 343 10.98 -15.50 -11.95
CA MET A 343 11.21 -14.24 -12.69
C MET A 343 11.15 -13.04 -11.74
N LEU A 344 10.10 -12.95 -10.90
CA LEU A 344 9.96 -11.85 -9.92
C LEU A 344 11.18 -11.78 -8.98
N TRP A 345 11.59 -12.88 -8.37
CA TRP A 345 12.74 -12.90 -7.45
C TRP A 345 14.07 -12.58 -8.14
N ARG A 346 14.26 -13.04 -9.39
CA ARG A 346 15.42 -12.65 -10.20
C ARG A 346 15.40 -11.16 -10.57
N THR A 347 14.22 -10.61 -10.82
CA THR A 347 14.05 -9.17 -11.03
C THR A 347 14.38 -8.39 -9.76
N CYS A 348 13.88 -8.81 -8.59
CA CYS A 348 14.26 -8.23 -7.30
C CYS A 348 15.78 -8.25 -7.11
N GLN A 349 16.43 -9.39 -7.35
CA GLN A 349 17.88 -9.52 -7.25
C GLN A 349 18.62 -8.55 -8.18
N ARG A 350 18.14 -8.41 -9.41
CA ARG A 350 18.78 -7.49 -10.37
C ARG A 350 18.57 -6.02 -9.96
N VAL A 351 17.37 -5.65 -9.49
CA VAL A 351 17.10 -4.30 -8.99
C VAL A 351 17.95 -3.98 -7.77
N LEU A 352 18.04 -4.87 -6.78
CA LEU A 352 18.92 -4.69 -5.61
C LEU A 352 20.38 -4.48 -6.00
N ARG A 353 20.87 -5.21 -7.00
CA ARG A 353 22.22 -4.99 -7.53
C ARG A 353 22.37 -3.64 -8.19
N MET A 354 21.39 -3.23 -9.00
CA MET A 354 21.41 -1.93 -9.66
C MET A 354 21.33 -0.78 -8.64
N GLU A 355 20.61 -0.95 -7.52
CA GLU A 355 20.62 -0.01 -6.39
C GLU A 355 22.00 0.04 -5.72
N HIS A 356 22.57 -1.13 -5.42
CA HIS A 356 23.89 -1.23 -4.78
C HIS A 356 25.01 -0.62 -5.62
N ASP A 357 24.99 -0.83 -6.93
CA ASP A 357 26.01 -0.35 -7.89
C ASP A 357 25.71 1.06 -8.41
N ASP A 358 24.67 1.74 -7.90
CA ASP A 358 24.21 3.08 -8.34
C ASP A 358 23.95 3.16 -9.87
N GLU A 359 23.46 2.06 -10.45
CA GLU A 359 23.16 1.96 -11.88
C GLU A 359 21.83 2.61 -12.27
N ILE A 360 20.92 2.88 -11.32
CA ILE A 360 19.60 3.46 -11.59
C ILE A 360 19.72 4.99 -11.61
N PRO A 361 19.45 5.66 -12.75
CA PRO A 361 19.48 7.12 -12.79
C PRO A 361 18.51 7.73 -11.79
N SER A 362 19.00 8.58 -10.90
CA SER A 362 18.19 9.24 -9.84
C SER A 362 17.81 10.68 -10.18
N ASP A 363 18.26 11.19 -11.35
CA ASP A 363 17.95 12.54 -11.83
C ASP A 363 16.50 12.61 -12.33
N ASN A 364 15.88 13.78 -12.17
CA ASN A 364 14.56 14.10 -12.71
C ASN A 364 13.43 13.14 -12.23
N LEU A 365 13.48 12.72 -10.98
CA LEU A 365 12.35 12.02 -10.37
C LEU A 365 11.15 12.98 -10.27
N GLY A 366 10.03 12.60 -10.91
CA GLY A 366 8.84 13.44 -11.04
C GLY A 366 7.80 13.22 -9.96
N ALA A 367 7.79 12.04 -9.34
CA ALA A 367 6.76 11.65 -8.39
C ALA A 367 7.18 11.81 -6.92
N ARG A 368 6.19 11.84 -6.02
CA ARG A 368 6.40 11.81 -4.57
C ARG A 368 6.88 10.41 -4.11
N LEU A 369 6.45 9.35 -4.80
CA LEU A 369 6.83 7.95 -4.55
C LEU A 369 8.17 7.64 -5.25
N ARG A 370 9.25 8.30 -4.81
CA ARG A 370 10.57 8.21 -5.47
C ARG A 370 11.13 6.78 -5.49
N ASP A 371 10.96 6.04 -4.40
CA ASP A 371 11.48 4.67 -4.32
C ASP A 371 10.74 3.73 -5.30
N TYR A 372 9.43 3.94 -5.49
CA TYR A 372 8.69 3.21 -6.51
C TYR A 372 9.08 3.64 -7.92
N GLU A 373 9.25 4.93 -8.17
CA GLU A 373 9.71 5.47 -9.47
C GLU A 373 11.06 4.88 -9.86
N MET A 374 12.02 4.81 -8.93
CA MET A 374 13.31 4.17 -9.14
C MET A 374 13.17 2.66 -9.41
N THR A 375 12.32 1.96 -8.65
CA THR A 375 12.03 0.54 -8.89
C THR A 375 11.45 0.33 -10.29
N LEU A 376 10.49 1.15 -10.71
CA LEU A 376 9.86 1.05 -12.04
C LEU A 376 10.87 1.34 -13.15
N ARG A 377 11.72 2.36 -12.99
CA ARG A 377 12.81 2.68 -13.91
C ARG A 377 13.79 1.50 -14.07
N ALA A 378 14.14 0.85 -12.97
CA ALA A 378 14.99 -0.36 -13.02
C ALA A 378 14.29 -1.52 -13.75
N VAL A 379 12.99 -1.73 -13.53
CA VAL A 379 12.19 -2.74 -14.22
C VAL A 379 12.12 -2.44 -15.72
N ASP A 380 11.90 -1.17 -16.10
CA ASP A 380 11.94 -0.74 -17.51
C ASP A 380 13.29 -1.02 -18.17
N MET A 381 14.40 -0.75 -17.48
CA MET A 381 15.75 -1.07 -17.97
C MET A 381 15.95 -2.58 -18.17
N ILE A 382 15.42 -3.42 -17.26
CA ILE A 382 15.54 -4.89 -17.34
C ILE A 382 14.73 -5.46 -18.51
N PHE A 383 13.50 -5.01 -18.71
CA PHE A 383 12.57 -5.57 -19.70
C PHE A 383 12.49 -4.77 -21.00
N ASN A 384 13.12 -3.59 -21.05
CA ASN A 384 13.10 -2.66 -22.17
C ASN A 384 11.67 -2.16 -22.47
N THR A 385 11.04 -1.60 -21.45
CA THR A 385 9.69 -1.02 -21.44
C THR A 385 9.75 0.49 -21.14
N ASN A 386 8.61 1.16 -21.15
CA ASN A 386 8.44 2.58 -20.83
C ASN A 386 7.32 2.79 -19.79
N GLY A 387 7.23 1.92 -18.81
CA GLY A 387 6.21 1.95 -17.76
C GLY A 387 6.26 3.22 -16.91
N GLU A 388 7.46 3.74 -16.61
CA GLU A 388 7.68 4.98 -15.87
C GLU A 388 7.02 6.17 -16.59
N SER A 389 7.33 6.36 -17.88
CA SER A 389 6.75 7.45 -18.67
C SER A 389 5.22 7.36 -18.74
N THR A 390 4.68 6.15 -18.87
CA THR A 390 3.24 5.90 -18.89
C THR A 390 2.61 6.26 -17.54
N TRP A 391 3.21 5.82 -16.44
CA TRP A 391 2.72 6.10 -15.09
C TRP A 391 2.77 7.60 -14.74
N LEU A 392 3.87 8.29 -15.05
CA LEU A 392 3.99 9.74 -14.84
C LEU A 392 2.95 10.52 -15.65
N SER A 393 2.66 10.10 -16.87
CA SER A 393 1.61 10.71 -17.68
C SER A 393 0.23 10.54 -17.04
N THR A 394 -0.07 9.39 -16.44
CA THR A 394 -1.33 9.16 -15.70
C THR A 394 -1.41 10.08 -14.48
N LEU A 395 -0.33 10.22 -13.70
CA LEU A 395 -0.28 11.14 -12.55
C LEU A 395 -0.51 12.60 -12.96
N ASP A 396 0.12 13.05 -14.05
CA ASP A 396 -0.05 14.40 -14.56
C ASP A 396 -1.51 14.66 -15.00
N MET A 397 -2.14 13.69 -15.67
CA MET A 397 -3.54 13.77 -16.06
C MET A 397 -4.48 13.86 -14.85
N GLU A 398 -4.27 13.00 -13.83
CA GLU A 398 -5.06 13.02 -12.60
C GLU A 398 -4.93 14.33 -11.82
N GLN A 399 -3.70 14.82 -11.68
CA GLN A 399 -3.46 16.13 -11.03
C GLN A 399 -4.17 17.26 -11.79
N HIS A 400 -4.14 17.18 -13.11
CA HIS A 400 -4.83 18.15 -13.96
C HIS A 400 -6.36 18.06 -13.81
N GLU A 401 -6.94 16.87 -13.86
CA GLU A 401 -8.38 16.66 -13.66
C GLU A 401 -8.84 17.10 -12.27
N GLN A 402 -8.11 16.73 -11.22
CA GLN A 402 -8.44 17.14 -9.85
C GLN A 402 -8.34 18.65 -9.67
N GLY A 403 -7.33 19.27 -10.25
CA GLY A 403 -7.13 20.70 -10.18
C GLY A 403 -8.13 21.47 -11.02
N SER A 404 -8.51 20.96 -12.20
CA SER A 404 -9.52 21.58 -13.07
C SER A 404 -10.92 21.59 -12.43
N ASP A 405 -11.17 20.66 -11.51
CA ASP A 405 -12.40 20.55 -10.74
C ASP A 405 -12.41 21.45 -9.47
N ASP A 406 -11.27 22.09 -9.12
CA ASP A 406 -11.19 22.99 -7.97
C ASP A 406 -12.05 24.24 -8.24
N PRO A 407 -12.92 24.65 -7.31
CA PRO A 407 -13.77 25.83 -7.48
C PRO A 407 -13.01 27.12 -7.77
N VAL A 408 -11.76 27.23 -7.27
CA VAL A 408 -10.92 28.41 -7.53
C VAL A 408 -10.39 28.39 -8.96
N TYR A 409 -9.92 27.22 -9.45
CA TYR A 409 -9.54 27.06 -10.84
C TYR A 409 -10.71 27.38 -11.78
N MET A 410 -11.88 26.76 -11.56
CA MET A 410 -13.09 26.99 -12.35
C MET A 410 -13.48 28.48 -12.39
N ALA A 411 -13.41 29.15 -11.22
CA ALA A 411 -13.75 30.57 -11.14
C ALA A 411 -12.73 31.45 -11.89
N ILE A 412 -11.45 31.13 -11.83
CA ILE A 412 -10.39 31.85 -12.57
C ILE A 412 -10.57 31.67 -14.07
N VAL A 413 -10.76 30.44 -14.55
CA VAL A 413 -10.97 30.15 -15.97
C VAL A 413 -12.25 30.81 -16.47
N HIS A 414 -13.36 30.70 -15.75
CA HIS A 414 -14.63 31.35 -16.09
C HIS A 414 -14.55 32.88 -16.16
N ARG A 415 -13.69 33.48 -15.35
CA ARG A 415 -13.48 34.95 -15.31
C ARG A 415 -12.22 35.39 -16.03
N TRP A 416 -11.60 34.51 -16.83
CA TRP A 416 -10.29 34.76 -17.46
C TRP A 416 -10.21 36.08 -18.21
N ASP A 417 -11.20 36.45 -18.98
CA ASP A 417 -11.27 37.71 -19.75
C ASP A 417 -11.16 38.95 -18.85
N LYS A 418 -11.57 38.84 -17.58
CA LYS A 418 -11.48 39.91 -16.61
C LYS A 418 -10.19 39.92 -15.84
N LEU A 419 -9.49 38.79 -15.77
CA LEU A 419 -8.27 38.61 -15.00
C LEU A 419 -7.00 38.77 -15.84
N LYS A 420 -7.06 38.41 -17.13
CA LYS A 420 -5.92 38.44 -18.06
C LYS A 420 -5.20 39.79 -18.04
N ASP A 421 -3.87 39.75 -17.91
CA ASP A 421 -2.96 40.89 -17.90
C ASP A 421 -3.21 41.93 -16.79
N LYS A 422 -3.90 41.52 -15.73
CA LYS A 422 -4.21 42.41 -14.58
C LYS A 422 -3.58 41.91 -13.29
N THR A 423 -3.62 42.79 -12.30
CA THR A 423 -3.06 42.55 -10.97
C THR A 423 -4.10 42.87 -9.93
N PHE A 424 -4.31 41.97 -8.96
CA PHE A 424 -5.32 42.08 -7.92
C PHE A 424 -4.73 41.91 -6.52
N THR A 425 -5.21 42.65 -5.57
CA THR A 425 -5.06 42.29 -4.15
C THR A 425 -5.93 41.05 -3.85
N GLY A 426 -5.70 40.39 -2.71
CA GLY A 426 -6.53 39.23 -2.34
C GLY A 426 -8.03 39.58 -2.22
N GLU A 427 -8.35 40.81 -1.74
CA GLU A 427 -9.73 41.26 -1.63
C GLU A 427 -10.37 41.59 -2.99
N GLU A 428 -9.63 42.26 -3.87
CA GLU A 428 -10.07 42.54 -5.23
C GLU A 428 -10.29 41.26 -6.03
N LEU A 429 -9.37 40.30 -5.92
CA LEU A 429 -9.51 38.98 -6.58
C LEU A 429 -10.72 38.23 -6.04
N TYR A 430 -10.90 38.19 -4.73
CA TYR A 430 -12.07 37.55 -4.12
C TYR A 430 -13.38 38.16 -4.58
N ALA A 431 -13.45 39.51 -4.64
CA ALA A 431 -14.62 40.23 -5.11
C ALA A 431 -14.93 39.91 -6.60
N GLU A 432 -13.91 39.79 -7.45
CA GLU A 432 -14.06 39.47 -8.86
C GLU A 432 -14.55 38.02 -9.05
N LEU A 433 -14.06 37.04 -8.25
CA LEU A 433 -14.42 35.65 -8.35
C LEU A 433 -15.71 35.29 -7.59
N ARG A 434 -16.16 36.10 -6.67
CA ARG A 434 -17.33 35.85 -5.80
C ARG A 434 -18.62 35.51 -6.56
N PRO A 435 -18.99 36.18 -7.66
CA PRO A 435 -20.18 35.79 -8.42
C PRO A 435 -20.14 34.33 -8.89
N THR A 436 -18.99 33.88 -9.39
CA THR A 436 -18.80 32.49 -9.82
C THR A 436 -18.80 31.54 -8.63
N PHE A 437 -18.22 31.90 -7.49
CA PHE A 437 -18.31 31.09 -6.27
C PHE A 437 -19.75 30.91 -5.79
N THR A 438 -20.57 31.96 -5.90
CA THR A 438 -22.00 31.87 -5.55
C THR A 438 -22.73 30.88 -6.46
N LEU A 439 -22.45 30.86 -7.75
CA LEU A 439 -23.01 29.90 -8.70
C LEU A 439 -22.56 28.45 -8.36
N LEU A 440 -21.27 28.24 -8.14
CA LEU A 440 -20.72 26.93 -7.81
C LEU A 440 -21.25 26.38 -6.47
N ALA A 441 -21.55 27.26 -5.51
CA ALA A 441 -22.13 26.89 -4.21
C ALA A 441 -23.63 26.61 -4.28
N SER A 442 -24.35 27.12 -5.28
CA SER A 442 -25.82 26.97 -5.44
C SER A 442 -26.23 25.75 -6.29
N GLY A 443 -25.28 24.93 -6.75
CA GLY A 443 -25.57 23.73 -7.53
C GLY A 443 -26.46 22.71 -6.80
N ASN A 444 -27.13 21.83 -7.56
CA ASN A 444 -27.97 20.76 -7.01
C ASN A 444 -27.16 19.77 -6.17
N ALA A 445 -27.83 18.99 -5.32
CA ALA A 445 -27.20 17.98 -4.46
C ALA A 445 -26.38 16.93 -5.27
N GLY A 446 -25.13 17.16 -5.49
CA GLY A 446 -24.19 16.40 -6.34
C GLY A 446 -23.26 17.29 -7.16
N THR A 447 -23.64 18.55 -7.41
CA THR A 447 -22.83 19.56 -8.10
C THR A 447 -22.42 20.72 -7.18
N GLN A 448 -22.96 20.77 -5.95
CA GLN A 448 -22.60 21.80 -4.96
C GLN A 448 -21.15 21.66 -4.51
N ARG A 449 -20.40 22.76 -4.61
CA ARG A 449 -18.96 22.79 -4.30
C ARG A 449 -18.67 23.65 -3.07
N VAL A 450 -17.66 23.25 -2.29
CA VAL A 450 -17.15 24.03 -1.16
C VAL A 450 -16.24 25.13 -1.71
N VAL A 451 -16.68 26.38 -1.66
CA VAL A 451 -15.99 27.54 -2.19
C VAL A 451 -15.31 28.36 -1.10
N PRO A 452 -14.26 29.14 -1.42
CA PRO A 452 -13.67 30.07 -0.46
C PRO A 452 -14.70 31.09 0.05
N GLY A 453 -14.80 31.22 1.38
CA GLY A 453 -15.71 32.18 2.03
C GLY A 453 -15.10 33.59 2.28
N SER A 454 -13.82 33.79 1.98
CA SER A 454 -13.10 35.03 2.20
C SER A 454 -11.84 35.16 1.35
N ALA A 455 -11.29 36.35 1.21
CA ALA A 455 -10.02 36.58 0.54
C ALA A 455 -8.84 35.82 1.18
N ARG A 456 -8.89 35.58 2.48
CA ARG A 456 -7.87 34.81 3.21
C ARG A 456 -7.96 33.34 2.84
N SER A 457 -9.14 32.72 2.79
CA SER A 457 -9.34 31.34 2.38
C SER A 457 -9.04 31.14 0.89
N LEU A 458 -9.37 32.13 0.03
CA LEU A 458 -8.96 32.13 -1.37
C LEU A 458 -7.44 32.10 -1.52
N SER A 459 -6.71 32.98 -0.81
CA SER A 459 -5.24 33.01 -0.87
C SER A 459 -4.61 31.67 -0.41
N ALA A 460 -5.19 30.99 0.56
CA ALA A 460 -4.76 29.66 0.99
C ALA A 460 -5.04 28.60 -0.09
N SER A 461 -6.15 28.72 -0.82
CA SER A 461 -6.52 27.78 -1.89
C SER A 461 -5.71 28.01 -3.18
N MET A 462 -5.22 29.23 -3.43
CA MET A 462 -4.43 29.54 -4.63
C MET A 462 -3.20 28.64 -4.77
N ALA A 463 -2.51 28.32 -3.68
CA ALA A 463 -1.32 27.46 -3.71
C ALA A 463 -1.59 26.09 -4.36
N ARG A 464 -2.80 25.55 -4.23
CA ARG A 464 -3.20 24.26 -4.81
C ARG A 464 -3.47 24.35 -6.31
N VAL A 465 -4.03 25.46 -6.79
CA VAL A 465 -4.43 25.61 -8.19
C VAL A 465 -3.34 26.22 -9.07
N LEU A 466 -2.28 26.79 -8.51
CA LEU A 466 -1.18 27.37 -9.28
C LEU A 466 -0.52 26.38 -10.27
N PRO A 467 -0.20 25.13 -9.89
CA PRO A 467 0.38 24.17 -10.85
C PRO A 467 -0.56 23.86 -12.01
N VAL A 468 -1.86 23.72 -11.71
CA VAL A 468 -2.89 23.39 -12.72
C VAL A 468 -3.16 24.58 -13.65
N LEU A 469 -3.16 25.80 -13.12
CA LEU A 469 -3.24 27.01 -13.92
C LEU A 469 -2.03 27.14 -14.85
N ALA A 470 -0.83 26.82 -14.37
CA ALA A 470 0.38 26.84 -15.17
C ALA A 470 0.32 25.81 -16.32
N SER A 471 -0.14 24.57 -16.07
CA SER A 471 -0.33 23.55 -17.10
C SER A 471 -1.44 23.91 -18.10
N ALA A 472 -2.45 24.68 -17.66
CA ALA A 472 -3.48 25.28 -18.55
C ALA A 472 -2.98 26.50 -19.33
N GLY A 473 -1.72 26.88 -19.23
CA GLY A 473 -1.16 28.05 -19.93
C GLY A 473 -1.45 29.39 -19.23
N ILE A 474 -1.85 29.37 -17.96
CA ILE A 474 -2.09 30.56 -17.13
C ILE A 474 -0.95 30.72 -16.12
N ASP A 475 -0.13 31.74 -16.31
CA ASP A 475 0.93 32.09 -15.37
C ASP A 475 0.38 33.06 -14.30
N VAL A 476 0.49 32.67 -13.05
CA VAL A 476 0.03 33.46 -11.89
C VAL A 476 1.20 33.72 -10.95
N THR A 477 1.60 34.98 -10.85
CA THR A 477 2.72 35.41 -10.00
C THR A 477 2.23 36.23 -8.82
N LEU A 478 2.85 36.02 -7.65
CA LEU A 478 2.62 36.78 -6.45
C LEU A 478 3.66 37.91 -6.34
N ILE A 479 3.22 39.15 -6.59
CA ILE A 479 4.08 40.33 -6.56
C ILE A 479 4.11 40.92 -5.14
N PRO A 480 5.31 41.17 -4.57
CA PRO A 480 5.41 41.86 -3.28
C PRO A 480 4.80 43.26 -3.33
N GLY A 481 3.91 43.58 -2.40
CA GLY A 481 3.40 44.93 -2.26
C GLY A 481 4.42 45.84 -1.53
N GLY A 482 4.68 47.03 -2.04
CA GLY A 482 5.52 48.02 -1.35
C GLY A 482 4.80 48.67 -0.17
N GLY A 483 5.42 48.74 1.01
CA GLY A 483 4.88 49.37 2.23
C GLY A 483 3.68 48.60 2.82
N HIS A 484 2.65 49.33 3.27
CA HIS A 484 1.41 48.74 3.81
C HIS A 484 0.46 48.13 2.77
N LYS A 485 0.85 48.11 1.48
CA LYS A 485 0.08 47.47 0.42
C LYS A 485 0.43 45.98 0.39
N GLY A 486 -0.56 45.12 0.69
CA GLY A 486 -0.42 43.68 0.71
C GLY A 486 0.05 43.06 -0.64
N ARG A 487 0.43 41.79 -0.60
CA ARG A 487 0.81 41.02 -1.81
C ARG A 487 -0.29 41.07 -2.86
N LYS A 488 0.10 41.08 -4.17
CA LYS A 488 -0.83 41.12 -5.31
C LYS A 488 -0.65 39.93 -6.21
N TRP A 489 -1.73 39.37 -6.72
CA TRP A 489 -1.77 38.33 -7.71
C TRP A 489 -1.77 38.92 -9.12
N GLN A 490 -0.84 38.52 -9.98
CA GLN A 490 -0.77 38.93 -11.37
C GLN A 490 -1.06 37.72 -12.24
N PHE A 491 -1.96 37.89 -13.22
CA PHE A 491 -2.39 36.86 -14.16
C PHE A 491 -1.91 37.19 -15.57
N ARG A 492 -1.25 36.21 -16.23
CA ARG A 492 -0.75 36.33 -17.59
C ARG A 492 -0.92 35.02 -18.34
N LEU A 493 -0.91 35.05 -19.69
CA LEU A 493 -0.68 33.85 -20.47
C LEU A 493 0.79 33.40 -20.32
N ALA A 494 1.00 32.09 -20.25
CA ALA A 494 2.34 31.53 -20.25
C ALA A 494 3.10 31.86 -21.55
N ALA A 495 4.40 31.93 -21.50
CA ALA A 495 5.24 32.28 -22.65
C ALA A 495 5.01 31.28 -23.80
N GLY A 496 4.63 31.79 -24.99
CA GLY A 496 4.32 30.99 -26.17
C GLY A 496 2.86 30.58 -26.33
N VAL A 497 2.00 30.83 -25.35
CA VAL A 497 0.55 30.60 -25.45
C VAL A 497 -0.10 31.89 -25.93
N LEU A 498 -0.76 31.85 -27.09
CA LEU A 498 -1.42 33.01 -27.66
C LEU A 498 -2.85 33.19 -27.14
N GLU A 499 -3.58 32.09 -27.00
CA GLU A 499 -4.93 32.02 -26.44
C GLU A 499 -5.11 30.70 -25.70
N LEU A 500 -5.99 30.67 -24.69
CA LEU A 500 -6.36 29.40 -24.06
C LEU A 500 -7.19 28.57 -25.03
N PRO A 501 -6.96 27.23 -25.14
CA PRO A 501 -7.78 26.37 -25.95
C PRO A 501 -9.27 26.46 -25.54
N PRO A 502 -10.22 26.48 -26.51
CA PRO A 502 -11.65 26.60 -26.22
C PRO A 502 -12.20 25.50 -25.29
N ASP A 503 -11.66 24.31 -25.37
CA ASP A 503 -11.98 23.16 -24.53
C ASP A 503 -11.51 23.32 -23.06
N GLN A 504 -10.48 24.11 -22.80
CA GLN A 504 -10.05 24.47 -21.43
C GLN A 504 -10.89 25.61 -20.81
N LEU A 505 -11.58 26.36 -21.63
CA LEU A 505 -12.55 27.40 -21.21
C LEU A 505 -13.94 26.83 -20.91
N VAL A 506 -14.19 25.57 -21.27
CA VAL A 506 -15.44 24.87 -20.98
C VAL A 506 -15.40 24.34 -19.55
N VAL A 507 -16.11 25.02 -18.67
CA VAL A 507 -16.38 24.51 -17.33
C VAL A 507 -17.15 23.19 -17.46
N PRO A 508 -16.71 22.07 -16.89
CA PRO A 508 -17.49 20.82 -16.89
C PRO A 508 -18.84 21.10 -16.23
N ASP A 509 -19.89 21.11 -17.00
CA ASP A 509 -21.27 21.44 -16.66
C ASP A 509 -21.74 22.84 -17.15
N GLN A 510 -21.48 23.15 -18.42
CA GLN A 510 -22.01 24.36 -19.06
C GLN A 510 -23.54 24.48 -18.92
N ARG A 511 -24.26 23.35 -18.72
CA ARG A 511 -25.70 23.35 -18.43
C ARG A 511 -26.08 24.05 -17.12
N ALA A 512 -25.16 24.20 -16.20
CA ALA A 512 -25.37 24.97 -14.98
C ALA A 512 -25.23 26.49 -15.20
N PHE A 513 -24.57 26.91 -16.28
CA PHE A 513 -24.30 28.31 -16.62
C PHE A 513 -25.24 28.86 -17.73
N ASP A 514 -25.68 27.99 -18.67
CA ASP A 514 -26.51 28.41 -19.81
C ASP A 514 -27.99 28.71 -19.45
N GLY A 515 -28.40 28.53 -18.21
CA GLY A 515 -29.75 28.80 -17.70
C GLY A 515 -29.96 30.13 -16.97
N MET A 516 -28.93 30.96 -16.88
CA MET A 516 -28.99 32.22 -16.12
C MET A 516 -28.50 33.42 -16.97
N ASP A 517 -29.18 33.66 -18.06
CA ASP A 517 -29.22 35.01 -18.64
C ASP A 517 -30.19 35.85 -17.81
N VAL A 518 -29.68 36.78 -17.00
CA VAL A 518 -30.11 38.20 -16.87
C VAL A 518 -29.03 38.95 -16.11
#